data_6154b2345e3ac18836b4cb22d88a29c3
#
_entry.id   6154b2345e3ac18836b4cb22d88a29c3
#
_cell.length_a   1.000
_cell.length_b   1.000
_cell.length_c   1.000
_cell.angle_alpha   90.00
_cell.angle_beta   90.00
_cell.angle_gamma   90.00
#
_symmetry.space_group_name_H-M   'P 1'
#
loop_
_entity.id
_entity.type
_entity.pdbx_description
1 polymer ?
#
loop_
_entity_poly.entity_id
_entity_poly.type
_entity_poly.pdbx_seq_one_letter_code
_entity_poly.pdbx_strand_id
1 'polypeptide(L)'
;MNLFRKFSQLFGNFTTHDGVMVLTYHRVNDKLPKRQLVVHPKDFARQMMFLNFYRKQFKVISVAEMVEWLKGTRQSLRTKVVITFDDGYRDNYIHAYPVLKKYKFPAIVFLTTDYIGTEYKKECYKDVPWKRDYLDKDEIREMMDGGISFGAHTATHPHLIQMSSNEAEREIKKSYESIKTPYFCYPYGDYNEKVKEMVQKIGFSCAFTVKPGINYKRQDLFEIKRIDITGKDCFSSFKYKITDKYGDIK
;
A
#
# COMPACT_ATOMS: atom_id res chain seq x y z
N MET A 1 -0.94 -9.19 -38.91
CA MET A 1 0.26 -9.09 -38.05
C MET A 1 -0.15 -8.37 -36.77
N ASN A 2 -0.21 -9.12 -35.68
CA ASN A 2 -1.00 -8.91 -34.47
C ASN A 2 -0.72 -7.59 -33.73
N LEU A 3 -1.79 -6.88 -33.32
CA LEU A 3 -1.81 -5.75 -32.39
C LEU A 3 -0.96 -6.05 -31.13
N PHE A 4 -0.95 -7.31 -30.69
CA PHE A 4 -0.12 -7.85 -29.60
C PHE A 4 1.40 -7.72 -29.82
N ARG A 5 1.91 -7.91 -31.05
CA ARG A 5 3.33 -7.76 -31.37
C ARG A 5 3.78 -6.30 -31.38
N LYS A 6 2.92 -5.38 -31.84
CA LYS A 6 3.19 -3.94 -31.78
C LYS A 6 3.22 -3.41 -30.33
N PHE A 7 2.36 -3.96 -29.45
CA PHE A 7 2.37 -3.61 -28.02
C PHE A 7 3.63 -4.10 -27.30
N SER A 8 4.14 -5.32 -27.60
CA SER A 8 5.36 -5.84 -26.96
C SER A 8 6.63 -5.09 -27.38
N GLN A 9 6.69 -4.57 -28.60
CA GLN A 9 7.84 -3.76 -29.06
C GLN A 9 7.87 -2.34 -28.43
N LEU A 10 6.72 -1.80 -28.02
CA LEU A 10 6.60 -0.48 -27.37
C LEU A 10 7.02 -0.49 -25.89
N PHE A 11 7.15 -1.65 -25.24
CA PHE A 11 7.28 -1.74 -23.80
C PHE A 11 8.55 -2.44 -23.28
N GLY A 12 9.49 -2.81 -24.15
CA GLY A 12 10.80 -3.36 -23.76
C GLY A 12 10.72 -4.72 -23.01
N ASN A 13 11.82 -5.44 -22.96
CA ASN A 13 11.97 -6.58 -22.06
C ASN A 13 12.23 -6.02 -20.65
N PHE A 14 11.28 -6.23 -19.70
CA PHE A 14 11.52 -5.93 -18.30
C PHE A 14 12.39 -7.05 -17.73
N THR A 15 13.49 -6.67 -17.12
CA THR A 15 14.26 -7.57 -16.28
C THR A 15 13.46 -7.83 -15.00
N THR A 16 13.41 -9.08 -14.59
CA THR A 16 12.77 -9.49 -13.33
C THR A 16 13.85 -9.72 -12.30
N HIS A 17 13.57 -9.36 -11.05
CA HIS A 17 14.47 -9.63 -9.93
C HIS A 17 13.79 -10.49 -8.88
N ASP A 18 14.58 -11.21 -8.10
CA ASP A 18 14.11 -12.01 -6.96
C ASP A 18 13.90 -11.10 -5.74
N GLY A 19 12.88 -10.25 -5.81
CA GLY A 19 12.51 -9.29 -4.78
C GLY A 19 11.02 -9.03 -4.72
N VAL A 20 10.61 -8.25 -3.73
CA VAL A 20 9.23 -7.76 -3.55
C VAL A 20 9.20 -6.25 -3.61
N MET A 21 8.45 -5.72 -4.55
CA MET A 21 8.09 -4.31 -4.62
C MET A 21 6.79 -4.11 -3.86
N VAL A 22 6.76 -3.14 -2.97
CA VAL A 22 5.54 -2.75 -2.23
C VAL A 22 5.12 -1.38 -2.72
N LEU A 23 4.03 -1.31 -3.47
CA LEU A 23 3.51 -0.06 -4.02
C LEU A 23 2.62 0.61 -2.97
N THR A 24 2.86 1.88 -2.69
CA THR A 24 2.08 2.68 -1.75
C THR A 24 1.20 3.67 -2.47
N TYR A 25 -0.08 3.60 -2.19
CA TYR A 25 -1.11 4.57 -2.56
C TYR A 25 -1.74 5.13 -1.29
N HIS A 26 -2.43 6.27 -1.41
CA HIS A 26 -3.29 6.82 -0.37
C HIS A 26 -4.70 6.98 -0.92
N ARG A 27 -4.91 7.94 -1.81
CA ARG A 27 -6.20 8.22 -2.42
C ARG A 27 -6.26 7.84 -3.88
N VAL A 28 -7.40 7.30 -4.30
CA VAL A 28 -7.74 7.12 -5.72
C VAL A 28 -9.01 7.93 -6.01
N ASN A 29 -8.85 9.14 -6.57
CA ASN A 29 -9.91 10.12 -6.58
C ASN A 29 -9.87 11.03 -7.82
N ASP A 30 -11.02 11.34 -8.42
CA ASP A 30 -11.16 12.22 -9.59
C ASP A 30 -11.72 13.62 -9.28
N LYS A 31 -12.18 13.84 -8.03
CA LYS A 31 -12.74 15.10 -7.57
C LYS A 31 -11.72 15.96 -6.82
N LEU A 32 -10.68 15.33 -6.29
CA LEU A 32 -9.60 16.02 -5.60
C LEU A 32 -8.52 16.47 -6.61
N PRO A 33 -7.85 17.61 -6.35
CA PRO A 33 -6.72 18.03 -7.17
C PRO A 33 -5.63 16.95 -7.22
N LYS A 34 -5.03 16.73 -8.38
CA LYS A 34 -3.84 15.85 -8.50
C LYS A 34 -2.72 16.40 -7.60
N ARG A 35 -2.47 15.72 -6.51
CA ARG A 35 -1.42 16.03 -5.53
C ARG A 35 -0.60 14.77 -5.26
N GLN A 36 0.43 14.90 -4.41
CA GLN A 36 1.28 13.76 -4.08
C GLN A 36 0.47 12.53 -3.63
N LEU A 37 -0.53 12.69 -2.78
CA LEU A 37 -1.31 11.58 -2.23
C LEU A 37 -2.53 11.15 -3.07
N VAL A 38 -2.84 11.81 -4.21
CA VAL A 38 -4.08 11.58 -4.98
C VAL A 38 -3.77 11.07 -6.38
N VAL A 39 -3.99 9.79 -6.62
CA VAL A 39 -3.90 9.17 -7.94
C VAL A 39 -5.28 9.22 -8.61
N HIS A 40 -5.33 9.62 -9.89
CA HIS A 40 -6.59 9.64 -10.62
C HIS A 40 -7.06 8.18 -10.93
N PRO A 41 -8.39 7.86 -10.84
CA PRO A 41 -8.91 6.50 -11.06
C PRO A 41 -8.51 5.88 -12.40
N LYS A 42 -8.46 6.68 -13.48
CA LYS A 42 -8.02 6.21 -14.81
C LYS A 42 -6.53 5.81 -14.81
N ASP A 43 -5.69 6.54 -14.08
CA ASP A 43 -4.26 6.23 -13.96
C ASP A 43 -4.06 4.97 -13.13
N PHE A 44 -4.77 4.84 -12.00
CA PHE A 44 -4.78 3.62 -11.19
C PHE A 44 -5.22 2.38 -12.02
N ALA A 45 -6.35 2.50 -12.72
CA ALA A 45 -6.85 1.42 -13.57
C ALA A 45 -5.84 1.01 -14.66
N ARG A 46 -5.13 1.98 -15.25
CA ARG A 46 -4.08 1.76 -16.26
C ARG A 46 -2.86 1.06 -15.66
N GLN A 47 -2.48 1.41 -14.43
CA GLN A 47 -1.39 0.77 -13.69
C GLN A 47 -1.73 -0.70 -13.38
N MET A 48 -2.94 -0.99 -12.89
CA MET A 48 -3.39 -2.36 -12.62
C MET A 48 -3.52 -3.19 -13.92
N MET A 49 -4.01 -2.59 -14.99
CA MET A 49 -4.05 -3.22 -16.33
C MET A 49 -2.64 -3.59 -16.78
N PHE A 50 -1.65 -2.75 -16.55
CA PHE A 50 -0.25 -3.04 -16.87
C PHE A 50 0.27 -4.25 -16.08
N LEU A 51 0.07 -4.29 -14.77
CA LEU A 51 0.48 -5.44 -13.93
C LEU A 51 -0.19 -6.74 -14.40
N ASN A 52 -1.48 -6.69 -14.76
CA ASN A 52 -2.18 -7.85 -15.29
C ASN A 52 -1.66 -8.29 -16.66
N PHE A 53 -1.33 -7.35 -17.54
CA PHE A 53 -0.77 -7.66 -18.88
C PHE A 53 0.60 -8.34 -18.75
N TYR A 54 1.44 -7.85 -17.84
CA TYR A 54 2.79 -8.39 -17.57
C TYR A 54 2.82 -9.40 -16.40
N ARG A 55 1.72 -10.13 -16.16
CA ARG A 55 1.63 -11.12 -15.06
C ARG A 55 2.63 -12.29 -15.14
N LYS A 56 3.31 -12.46 -16.28
CA LYS A 56 4.43 -13.41 -16.40
C LYS A 56 5.71 -12.90 -15.75
N GLN A 57 5.90 -11.58 -15.72
CA GLN A 57 7.04 -10.88 -15.13
C GLN A 57 6.73 -10.43 -13.68
N PHE A 58 5.52 -9.90 -13.46
CA PHE A 58 5.08 -9.38 -12.16
C PHE A 58 3.98 -10.29 -11.59
N LYS A 59 4.17 -10.75 -10.36
CA LYS A 59 3.13 -11.48 -9.62
C LYS A 59 2.62 -10.59 -8.49
N VAL A 60 1.37 -10.11 -8.59
CA VAL A 60 0.72 -9.45 -7.46
C VAL A 60 0.41 -10.49 -6.40
N ILE A 61 0.84 -10.24 -5.16
CA ILE A 61 0.73 -11.15 -4.02
C ILE A 61 0.17 -10.42 -2.80
N SER A 62 -0.38 -11.18 -1.86
CA SER A 62 -0.82 -10.67 -0.56
C SER A 62 0.37 -10.36 0.36
N VAL A 63 0.12 -9.58 1.45
CA VAL A 63 1.12 -9.34 2.49
C VAL A 63 1.51 -10.65 3.18
N ALA A 64 0.56 -11.56 3.39
CA ALA A 64 0.86 -12.88 3.97
C ALA A 64 1.85 -13.66 3.10
N GLU A 65 1.60 -13.75 1.78
CA GLU A 65 2.53 -14.38 0.84
C GLU A 65 3.89 -13.66 0.80
N MET A 66 3.91 -12.32 0.92
CA MET A 66 5.16 -11.56 1.01
C MET A 66 5.97 -11.94 2.25
N VAL A 67 5.34 -11.94 3.42
CA VAL A 67 6.02 -12.27 4.70
C VAL A 67 6.60 -13.69 4.65
N GLU A 68 5.83 -14.65 4.18
CA GLU A 68 6.29 -16.03 4.00
C GLU A 68 7.46 -16.13 3.01
N TRP A 69 7.37 -15.38 1.91
CA TRP A 69 8.46 -15.37 0.93
C TRP A 69 9.74 -14.72 1.48
N LEU A 70 9.63 -13.61 2.22
CA LEU A 70 10.78 -12.92 2.83
C LEU A 70 11.50 -13.79 3.87
N LYS A 71 10.77 -14.64 4.59
CA LYS A 71 11.32 -15.63 5.52
C LYS A 71 11.93 -16.85 4.81
N GLY A 72 11.47 -17.16 3.61
CA GLY A 72 11.83 -18.36 2.87
C GLY A 72 13.18 -18.31 2.17
N THR A 73 13.57 -19.44 1.58
CA THR A 73 14.83 -19.59 0.82
C THR A 73 14.60 -19.79 -0.68
N ARG A 74 13.35 -20.05 -1.11
CA ARG A 74 13.04 -20.34 -2.52
C ARG A 74 13.20 -19.10 -3.40
N GLN A 75 13.92 -19.24 -4.51
CA GLN A 75 14.02 -18.19 -5.54
C GLN A 75 12.77 -18.14 -6.40
N SER A 76 12.56 -17.00 -7.05
CA SER A 76 11.45 -16.77 -7.97
C SER A 76 11.94 -16.01 -9.20
N LEU A 77 11.52 -16.48 -10.37
CA LEU A 77 11.82 -15.79 -11.64
C LEU A 77 10.89 -14.61 -11.92
N ARG A 78 9.93 -14.32 -11.02
CA ARG A 78 8.98 -13.22 -11.18
C ARG A 78 9.14 -12.22 -10.05
N THR A 79 9.22 -10.94 -10.39
CA THR A 79 9.13 -9.87 -9.42
C THR A 79 7.77 -9.90 -8.73
N LYS A 80 7.76 -9.90 -7.42
CA LYS A 80 6.53 -9.85 -6.62
C LYS A 80 6.13 -8.41 -6.38
N VAL A 81 4.83 -8.15 -6.45
CA VAL A 81 4.27 -6.82 -6.22
C VAL A 81 3.21 -6.93 -5.12
N VAL A 82 3.30 -6.10 -4.09
CA VAL A 82 2.26 -5.90 -3.07
C VAL A 82 1.65 -4.53 -3.29
N ILE A 83 0.34 -4.42 -3.21
CA ILE A 83 -0.40 -3.16 -3.36
C ILE A 83 -0.88 -2.74 -1.97
N THR A 84 -0.50 -1.53 -1.53
CA THR A 84 -0.89 -0.99 -0.22
C THR A 84 -1.55 0.37 -0.37
N PHE A 85 -2.52 0.64 0.51
CA PHE A 85 -3.16 1.94 0.66
C PHE A 85 -3.05 2.37 2.11
N ASP A 86 -2.74 3.64 2.36
CA ASP A 86 -2.65 4.18 3.72
C ASP A 86 -3.89 5.00 4.07
N ASP A 87 -4.09 5.27 5.36
CA ASP A 87 -5.09 6.11 5.99
C ASP A 87 -6.53 5.54 6.02
N GLY A 88 -6.91 4.62 5.14
CA GLY A 88 -8.26 4.06 5.09
C GLY A 88 -9.31 4.97 4.46
N TYR A 89 -8.94 5.74 3.46
CA TYR A 89 -9.86 6.61 2.73
C TYR A 89 -10.96 5.85 1.98
N ARG A 90 -12.18 6.38 2.02
CA ARG A 90 -13.35 5.77 1.39
C ARG A 90 -13.25 5.69 -0.14
N ASP A 91 -12.50 6.58 -0.78
CA ASP A 91 -12.28 6.54 -2.22
C ASP A 91 -11.54 5.27 -2.68
N ASN A 92 -10.86 4.56 -1.77
CA ASN A 92 -10.28 3.25 -2.05
C ASN A 92 -11.38 2.18 -2.30
N TYR A 93 -12.51 2.25 -1.56
CA TYR A 93 -13.67 1.40 -1.82
C TYR A 93 -14.36 1.78 -3.14
N ILE A 94 -14.57 3.08 -3.38
CA ILE A 94 -15.33 3.58 -4.52
C ILE A 94 -14.58 3.35 -5.84
N HIS A 95 -13.27 3.62 -5.88
CA HIS A 95 -12.51 3.69 -7.12
C HIS A 95 -11.44 2.60 -7.27
N ALA A 96 -10.75 2.21 -6.19
CA ALA A 96 -9.67 1.23 -6.27
C ALA A 96 -10.19 -0.21 -6.21
N TYR A 97 -11.06 -0.51 -5.25
CA TYR A 97 -11.58 -1.86 -5.01
C TYR A 97 -12.25 -2.52 -6.24
N PRO A 98 -13.12 -1.86 -7.02
CA PRO A 98 -13.70 -2.45 -8.23
C PRO A 98 -12.63 -2.89 -9.25
N VAL A 99 -11.54 -2.13 -9.37
CA VAL A 99 -10.44 -2.44 -10.28
C VAL A 99 -9.63 -3.62 -9.76
N LEU A 100 -9.33 -3.66 -8.46
CA LEU A 100 -8.62 -4.78 -7.81
C LEU A 100 -9.44 -6.07 -7.91
N LYS A 101 -10.74 -6.01 -7.64
CA LYS A 101 -11.70 -7.13 -7.76
C LYS A 101 -11.73 -7.69 -9.20
N LYS A 102 -11.78 -6.81 -10.21
CA LYS A 102 -11.75 -7.19 -11.64
C LYS A 102 -10.54 -8.06 -11.99
N TYR A 103 -9.36 -7.73 -11.47
CA TYR A 103 -8.12 -8.47 -11.76
C TYR A 103 -7.82 -9.55 -10.73
N LYS A 104 -8.65 -9.69 -9.69
CA LYS A 104 -8.41 -10.57 -8.53
C LYS A 104 -7.06 -10.28 -7.87
N PHE A 105 -6.70 -9.01 -7.77
CA PHE A 105 -5.47 -8.58 -7.12
C PHE A 105 -5.69 -8.42 -5.62
N PRO A 106 -4.95 -9.15 -4.77
CA PRO A 106 -4.92 -8.86 -3.36
C PRO A 106 -4.27 -7.48 -3.11
N ALA A 107 -4.73 -6.82 -2.08
CA ALA A 107 -4.15 -5.58 -1.58
C ALA A 107 -4.37 -5.48 -0.06
N ILE A 108 -3.72 -4.49 0.58
CA ILE A 108 -3.96 -4.17 1.97
C ILE A 108 -4.25 -2.68 2.12
N VAL A 109 -5.20 -2.35 3.01
CA VAL A 109 -5.47 -0.98 3.43
C VAL A 109 -5.09 -0.82 4.89
N PHE A 110 -4.20 0.11 5.21
CA PHE A 110 -3.81 0.46 6.57
C PHE A 110 -4.76 1.51 7.13
N LEU A 111 -5.46 1.15 8.20
CA LEU A 111 -6.55 1.95 8.78
C LEU A 111 -6.05 2.79 9.96
N THR A 112 -6.34 4.09 9.91
CA THR A 112 -6.35 4.96 11.09
C THR A 112 -7.65 4.69 11.84
N THR A 113 -7.60 3.90 12.91
CA THR A 113 -8.77 3.19 13.42
C THR A 113 -9.85 4.06 14.05
N ASP A 114 -9.51 5.22 14.60
CA ASP A 114 -10.48 6.19 15.13
C ASP A 114 -11.21 6.96 14.02
N TYR A 115 -10.74 6.88 12.78
CA TYR A 115 -11.37 7.56 11.65
C TYR A 115 -12.37 6.67 10.90
N ILE A 116 -12.46 5.37 11.23
CA ILE A 116 -13.42 4.46 10.58
C ILE A 116 -14.85 5.01 10.69
N GLY A 117 -15.49 5.23 9.54
CA GLY A 117 -16.85 5.75 9.44
C GLY A 117 -16.98 7.26 9.70
N THR A 118 -15.88 7.99 9.87
CA THR A 118 -15.92 9.42 10.17
C THR A 118 -15.83 10.28 8.90
N GLU A 119 -16.28 11.52 9.04
CA GLU A 119 -16.09 12.57 8.04
C GLU A 119 -14.74 13.26 8.24
N TYR A 120 -14.12 13.66 7.14
CA TYR A 120 -12.88 14.43 7.22
C TYR A 120 -13.16 15.89 7.60
N LYS A 121 -12.65 16.35 8.73
CA LYS A 121 -12.92 17.68 9.28
C LYS A 121 -12.01 18.80 8.77
N LYS A 122 -11.04 18.53 7.89
CA LYS A 122 -10.13 19.57 7.39
C LYS A 122 -10.79 20.44 6.32
N GLU A 123 -10.68 21.74 6.50
CA GLU A 123 -11.27 22.79 5.64
C GLU A 123 -10.86 22.72 4.15
N CYS A 124 -9.74 22.07 3.83
CA CYS A 124 -9.22 21.96 2.47
C CYS A 124 -10.01 21.03 1.54
N TYR A 125 -11.08 20.39 2.01
CA TYR A 125 -11.90 19.45 1.25
C TYR A 125 -13.40 19.78 1.31
N LYS A 126 -13.76 21.03 1.56
CA LYS A 126 -15.17 21.49 1.68
C LYS A 126 -16.04 21.20 0.44
N ASP A 127 -15.42 21.08 -0.73
CA ASP A 127 -16.11 20.88 -2.02
C ASP A 127 -16.23 19.41 -2.45
N VAL A 128 -15.93 18.45 -1.57
CA VAL A 128 -16.03 17.03 -1.90
C VAL A 128 -17.46 16.53 -1.64
N PRO A 129 -18.15 15.94 -2.64
CA PRO A 129 -19.60 15.68 -2.58
C PRO A 129 -20.02 14.56 -1.63
N TRP A 130 -19.12 13.87 -0.96
CA TRP A 130 -19.47 12.79 -0.02
C TRP A 130 -19.27 13.21 1.43
N LYS A 131 -20.28 12.89 2.25
CA LYS A 131 -20.27 13.21 3.69
C LYS A 131 -19.23 12.43 4.50
N ARG A 132 -18.85 11.21 4.05
CA ARG A 132 -17.85 10.38 4.73
C ARG A 132 -16.57 10.29 3.89
N ASP A 133 -15.44 10.50 4.51
CA ASP A 133 -14.14 10.46 3.85
C ASP A 133 -13.36 9.18 4.13
N TYR A 134 -13.72 8.45 5.19
CA TYR A 134 -13.08 7.20 5.59
C TYR A 134 -14.03 6.01 5.42
N LEU A 135 -13.44 4.84 5.21
CA LEU A 135 -14.15 3.56 5.14
C LEU A 135 -14.98 3.33 6.40
N ASP A 136 -16.19 2.82 6.24
CA ASP A 136 -16.97 2.30 7.36
C ASP A 136 -16.81 0.79 7.51
N LYS A 137 -17.42 0.25 8.57
CA LYS A 137 -17.31 -1.18 8.89
C LYS A 137 -17.95 -2.11 7.86
N ASP A 138 -18.98 -1.66 7.16
CA ASP A 138 -19.67 -2.48 6.15
C ASP A 138 -18.85 -2.51 4.86
N GLU A 139 -18.30 -1.37 4.44
CA GLU A 139 -17.38 -1.27 3.32
C GLU A 139 -16.08 -2.09 3.55
N ILE A 140 -15.54 -2.05 4.79
CA ILE A 140 -14.40 -2.87 5.20
C ILE A 140 -14.73 -4.35 5.07
N ARG A 141 -15.90 -4.78 5.56
CA ARG A 141 -16.34 -6.18 5.49
C ARG A 141 -16.49 -6.65 4.04
N GLU A 142 -17.15 -5.86 3.19
CA GLU A 142 -17.29 -6.20 1.76
C GLU A 142 -15.96 -6.32 1.05
N MET A 143 -15.01 -5.39 1.35
CA MET A 143 -13.66 -5.47 0.79
C MET A 143 -12.89 -6.71 1.28
N MET A 144 -13.05 -7.10 2.56
CA MET A 144 -12.45 -8.34 3.10
C MET A 144 -12.98 -9.58 2.38
N ASP A 145 -14.29 -9.68 2.19
CA ASP A 145 -14.93 -10.77 1.45
C ASP A 145 -14.46 -10.81 -0.02
N GLY A 146 -14.09 -9.66 -0.55
CA GLY A 146 -13.50 -9.50 -1.89
C GLY A 146 -11.99 -9.73 -1.97
N GLY A 147 -11.33 -10.13 -0.87
CA GLY A 147 -9.90 -10.49 -0.85
C GLY A 147 -8.93 -9.35 -0.53
N ILE A 148 -9.44 -8.22 -0.01
CA ILE A 148 -8.61 -7.12 0.51
C ILE A 148 -8.31 -7.37 1.98
N SER A 149 -7.05 -7.24 2.37
CA SER A 149 -6.63 -7.30 3.78
C SER A 149 -6.62 -5.91 4.41
N PHE A 150 -6.64 -5.88 5.74
CA PHE A 150 -6.52 -4.62 6.48
C PHE A 150 -5.36 -4.68 7.47
N GLY A 151 -4.69 -3.55 7.65
CA GLY A 151 -3.57 -3.36 8.57
C GLY A 151 -3.81 -2.15 9.48
N ALA A 152 -3.05 -2.04 10.56
CA ALA A 152 -3.13 -0.95 11.51
C ALA A 152 -2.23 0.23 11.09
N HIS A 153 -2.74 1.46 11.27
CA HIS A 153 -2.02 2.71 11.02
C HIS A 153 -2.16 3.68 12.21
N THR A 154 -2.04 3.14 13.44
CA THR A 154 -2.33 3.79 14.72
C THR A 154 -3.82 4.13 14.91
N ALA A 155 -4.16 4.68 16.07
CA ALA A 155 -5.53 5.12 16.33
C ALA A 155 -5.85 6.45 15.64
N THR A 156 -4.96 7.45 15.75
CA THR A 156 -5.21 8.84 15.32
C THR A 156 -4.19 9.42 14.34
N HIS A 157 -3.26 8.59 13.84
CA HIS A 157 -2.22 8.99 12.88
C HIS A 157 -1.23 10.06 13.41
N PRO A 158 -0.63 9.92 14.60
CA PRO A 158 0.34 10.87 15.12
C PRO A 158 1.77 10.58 14.63
N HIS A 159 2.67 11.55 14.80
CA HIS A 159 4.11 11.33 14.74
C HIS A 159 4.58 10.58 16.00
N LEU A 160 4.69 9.25 15.93
CA LEU A 160 5.00 8.40 17.08
C LEU A 160 6.31 8.75 17.78
N ILE A 161 7.33 9.21 17.04
CA ILE A 161 8.63 9.61 17.60
C ILE A 161 8.60 10.92 18.38
N GLN A 162 7.53 11.73 18.23
CA GLN A 162 7.34 12.99 18.92
C GLN A 162 6.48 12.83 20.20
N MET A 163 5.96 11.63 20.45
CA MET A 163 5.13 11.32 21.60
C MET A 163 5.96 10.75 22.75
N SER A 164 5.42 10.81 23.98
CA SER A 164 5.96 10.00 25.06
C SER A 164 5.78 8.50 24.76
N SER A 165 6.64 7.65 25.31
CA SER A 165 6.57 6.19 25.11
C SER A 165 5.19 5.60 25.45
N ASN A 166 4.57 6.08 26.53
CA ASN A 166 3.25 5.60 26.98
C ASN A 166 2.12 6.01 26.01
N GLU A 167 2.21 7.20 25.40
CA GLU A 167 1.23 7.65 24.41
C GLU A 167 1.40 6.90 23.11
N ALA A 168 2.63 6.74 22.62
CA ALA A 168 2.92 5.96 21.41
C ALA A 168 2.45 4.50 21.55
N GLU A 169 2.71 3.86 22.69
CA GLU A 169 2.25 2.51 22.96
C GLU A 169 0.72 2.41 22.96
N ARG A 170 0.01 3.38 23.56
CA ARG A 170 -1.46 3.43 23.55
C ARG A 170 -2.02 3.57 22.14
N GLU A 171 -1.44 4.42 21.31
CA GLU A 171 -1.83 4.60 19.90
C GLU A 171 -1.70 3.29 19.09
N ILE A 172 -0.57 2.62 19.23
CA ILE A 172 -0.29 1.36 18.52
C ILE A 172 -1.19 0.23 19.04
N LYS A 173 -1.29 0.08 20.37
CA LYS A 173 -2.08 -0.98 21.00
C LYS A 173 -3.58 -0.83 20.70
N LYS A 174 -4.12 0.38 20.81
CA LYS A 174 -5.53 0.67 20.49
C LYS A 174 -5.86 0.29 19.05
N SER A 175 -5.01 0.60 18.10
CA SER A 175 -5.20 0.22 16.70
C SER A 175 -5.13 -1.31 16.49
N TYR A 176 -4.20 -1.99 17.17
CA TYR A 176 -4.10 -3.45 17.15
C TYR A 176 -5.37 -4.13 17.67
N GLU A 177 -5.86 -3.69 18.83
CA GLU A 177 -7.07 -4.24 19.47
C GLU A 177 -8.34 -4.00 18.63
N SER A 178 -8.39 -2.88 17.91
CA SER A 178 -9.53 -2.49 17.07
C SER A 178 -9.73 -3.42 15.87
N ILE A 179 -8.66 -3.85 15.21
CA ILE A 179 -8.75 -4.61 13.94
C ILE A 179 -8.07 -5.98 13.99
N LYS A 180 -7.31 -6.29 15.06
CA LYS A 180 -6.66 -7.59 15.31
C LYS A 180 -5.89 -8.13 14.10
N THR A 181 -5.07 -7.28 13.48
CA THR A 181 -4.27 -7.60 12.30
C THR A 181 -2.79 -7.80 12.67
N PRO A 182 -2.04 -8.68 11.99
CA PRO A 182 -0.61 -8.82 12.22
C PRO A 182 0.24 -7.79 11.45
N TYR A 183 -0.37 -6.80 10.76
CA TYR A 183 0.31 -5.88 9.87
C TYR A 183 0.19 -4.44 10.34
N PHE A 184 1.33 -3.74 10.43
CA PHE A 184 1.41 -2.34 10.87
C PHE A 184 2.03 -1.45 9.78
N CYS A 185 1.62 -0.19 9.71
CA CYS A 185 2.28 0.83 8.92
C CYS A 185 2.58 2.04 9.82
N TYR A 186 3.83 2.49 9.82
CA TYR A 186 4.23 3.67 10.61
C TYR A 186 3.64 4.94 9.97
N PRO A 187 2.84 5.76 10.72
CA PRO A 187 2.42 7.07 10.23
C PRO A 187 3.62 7.92 9.79
N TYR A 188 3.51 8.57 8.62
CA TYR A 188 4.59 9.34 8.00
C TYR A 188 5.88 8.53 7.70
N GLY A 189 5.88 7.23 8.00
CA GLY A 189 7.07 6.39 8.00
C GLY A 189 8.03 6.66 9.15
N ASP A 190 7.61 7.47 10.13
CA ASP A 190 8.44 7.86 11.27
C ASP A 190 8.50 6.75 12.34
N TYR A 191 9.68 6.26 12.60
CA TYR A 191 9.96 5.32 13.68
C TYR A 191 11.41 5.43 14.16
N ASN A 192 11.64 4.95 15.38
CA ASN A 192 12.96 4.71 15.95
C ASN A 192 12.96 3.30 16.60
N GLU A 193 14.08 2.85 17.12
CA GLU A 193 14.19 1.52 17.71
C GLU A 193 13.16 1.28 18.82
N LYS A 194 12.85 2.28 19.66
CA LYS A 194 11.83 2.14 20.73
C LYS A 194 10.43 1.89 20.14
N VAL A 195 10.03 2.65 19.12
CA VAL A 195 8.74 2.47 18.45
C VAL A 195 8.69 1.10 17.74
N LYS A 196 9.78 0.68 17.09
CA LYS A 196 9.88 -0.63 16.45
C LYS A 196 9.72 -1.76 17.47
N GLU A 197 10.40 -1.68 18.61
CA GLU A 197 10.24 -2.64 19.71
C GLU A 197 8.80 -2.69 20.28
N MET A 198 8.12 -1.56 20.41
CA MET A 198 6.72 -1.50 20.84
C MET A 198 5.82 -2.27 19.85
N VAL A 199 5.98 -2.00 18.55
CA VAL A 199 5.22 -2.69 17.49
C VAL A 199 5.45 -4.21 17.57
N GLN A 200 6.69 -4.65 17.78
CA GLN A 200 7.03 -6.07 17.95
C GLN A 200 6.38 -6.66 19.20
N LYS A 201 6.52 -6.01 20.36
CA LYS A 201 5.99 -6.49 21.65
C LYS A 201 4.47 -6.56 21.69
N ILE A 202 3.76 -5.66 20.97
CA ILE A 202 2.30 -5.68 20.86
C ILE A 202 1.81 -6.89 20.05
N GLY A 203 2.65 -7.47 19.17
CA GLY A 203 2.35 -8.71 18.46
C GLY A 203 2.17 -8.58 16.95
N PHE A 204 2.56 -7.46 16.35
CA PHE A 204 2.62 -7.36 14.89
C PHE A 204 3.71 -8.27 14.31
N SER A 205 3.49 -8.78 13.11
CA SER A 205 4.42 -9.68 12.40
C SER A 205 5.31 -8.97 11.40
N CYS A 206 4.89 -7.81 10.92
CA CYS A 206 5.71 -6.93 10.09
C CYS A 206 5.21 -5.49 10.14
N ALA A 207 6.09 -4.54 9.77
CA ALA A 207 5.76 -3.13 9.70
C ALA A 207 6.33 -2.46 8.45
N PHE A 208 5.54 -1.53 7.90
CA PHE A 208 5.81 -0.84 6.65
C PHE A 208 6.27 0.59 6.91
N THR A 209 7.34 0.99 6.20
CA THR A 209 7.94 2.32 6.26
C THR A 209 7.65 3.11 4.97
N VAL A 210 8.19 4.32 4.86
CA VAL A 210 8.24 5.08 3.60
C VAL A 210 9.64 5.02 2.96
N LYS A 211 10.58 4.24 3.53
CA LYS A 211 11.91 4.07 2.93
C LYS A 211 11.75 3.50 1.52
N PRO A 212 12.31 4.16 0.48
CA PRO A 212 12.21 3.65 -0.89
C PRO A 212 13.05 2.40 -1.09
N GLY A 213 12.58 1.50 -1.95
CA GLY A 213 13.39 0.36 -2.38
C GLY A 213 12.63 -0.94 -2.54
N ILE A 214 13.40 -1.98 -2.86
CA ILE A 214 12.94 -3.35 -3.04
C ILE A 214 13.25 -4.15 -1.77
N ASN A 215 12.39 -5.09 -1.47
CA ASN A 215 12.53 -5.98 -0.31
C ASN A 215 13.11 -7.31 -0.75
N TYR A 216 14.14 -7.76 -0.06
CA TYR A 216 14.82 -9.02 -0.30
C TYR A 216 14.72 -9.95 0.92
N LYS A 217 14.93 -11.23 0.71
CA LYS A 217 14.93 -12.23 1.81
C LYS A 217 15.90 -11.86 2.93
N ARG A 218 15.53 -12.25 4.15
CA ARG A 218 16.31 -12.06 5.38
C ARG A 218 16.48 -10.59 5.80
N GLN A 219 15.69 -9.67 5.24
CA GLN A 219 15.64 -8.30 5.75
C GLN A 219 14.81 -8.22 7.04
N ASP A 220 14.91 -7.10 7.75
CA ASP A 220 14.06 -6.80 8.90
C ASP A 220 12.60 -6.64 8.43
N LEU A 221 11.70 -7.47 8.94
CA LEU A 221 10.28 -7.43 8.61
C LEU A 221 9.57 -6.20 9.20
N PHE A 222 10.20 -5.51 10.14
CA PHE A 222 9.68 -4.27 10.72
C PHE A 222 10.19 -3.02 10.03
N GLU A 223 10.88 -3.18 8.90
CA GLU A 223 11.39 -2.11 8.04
C GLU A 223 11.06 -2.36 6.56
N ILE A 224 9.84 -2.76 6.24
CA ILE A 224 9.43 -3.02 4.85
C ILE A 224 9.49 -1.73 4.04
N LYS A 225 10.33 -1.75 3.00
CA LYS A 225 10.51 -0.64 2.06
C LYS A 225 9.33 -0.56 1.10
N ARG A 226 9.00 0.66 0.66
CA ARG A 226 7.88 0.89 -0.26
C ARG A 226 8.26 1.81 -1.41
N ILE A 227 7.48 1.73 -2.48
CA ILE A 227 7.59 2.59 -3.66
C ILE A 227 6.33 3.45 -3.69
N ASP A 228 6.48 4.73 -3.41
CA ASP A 228 5.37 5.68 -3.39
C ASP A 228 4.88 5.97 -4.82
N ILE A 229 3.57 5.77 -5.06
CA ILE A 229 2.89 6.06 -6.31
C ILE A 229 1.98 7.26 -6.10
N THR A 230 2.29 8.34 -6.79
CA THR A 230 1.70 9.65 -6.55
C THR A 230 0.83 10.12 -7.71
N GLY A 231 -0.01 11.13 -7.48
CA GLY A 231 -0.77 11.78 -8.55
C GLY A 231 0.10 12.57 -9.55
N LYS A 232 1.38 12.79 -9.24
CA LYS A 232 2.35 13.40 -10.15
C LYS A 232 2.98 12.38 -11.10
N ASP A 233 2.84 11.08 -10.82
CA ASP A 233 3.40 10.04 -11.66
C ASP A 233 2.59 9.89 -12.94
N CYS A 234 3.21 10.23 -14.07
CA CYS A 234 2.71 9.79 -15.36
C CYS A 234 2.93 8.29 -15.53
N PHE A 235 2.30 7.67 -16.54
CA PHE A 235 2.44 6.24 -16.75
C PHE A 235 3.89 5.81 -17.02
N SER A 236 4.71 6.65 -17.62
CA SER A 236 6.14 6.36 -17.82
C SER A 236 6.91 6.37 -16.51
N SER A 237 6.61 7.31 -15.59
CA SER A 237 7.18 7.32 -14.24
C SER A 237 6.79 6.07 -13.45
N PHE A 238 5.53 5.66 -13.51
CA PHE A 238 5.07 4.41 -12.90
C PHE A 238 5.87 3.21 -13.43
N LYS A 239 5.99 3.07 -14.76
CA LYS A 239 6.79 2.00 -15.35
C LYS A 239 8.25 2.02 -14.86
N TYR A 240 8.86 3.20 -14.81
CA TYR A 240 10.22 3.34 -14.32
C TYR A 240 10.35 2.89 -12.86
N LYS A 241 9.40 3.26 -11.99
CA LYS A 241 9.39 2.90 -10.57
C LYS A 241 9.27 1.39 -10.32
N ILE A 242 8.59 0.65 -11.20
CA ILE A 242 8.40 -0.80 -11.04
C ILE A 242 9.37 -1.64 -11.88
N THR A 243 10.35 -1.04 -12.54
CA THR A 243 11.42 -1.73 -13.22
C THR A 243 12.73 -1.63 -12.43
N ASP A 244 13.74 -2.42 -12.74
CA ASP A 244 15.00 -2.60 -12.00
C ASP A 244 15.76 -1.31 -11.62
N LYS A 245 15.47 -0.22 -12.29
CA LYS A 245 16.19 1.05 -12.07
C LYS A 245 15.87 1.75 -10.76
N TYR A 246 14.75 1.41 -10.10
CA TYR A 246 14.37 2.07 -8.85
C TYR A 246 14.99 1.44 -7.60
N GLY A 247 15.45 0.18 -7.70
CA GLY A 247 16.12 -0.52 -6.60
C GLY A 247 17.58 -0.15 -6.38
N ASP A 248 18.21 0.49 -7.37
CA ASP A 248 19.66 0.84 -7.37
C ASP A 248 19.93 2.28 -6.94
N ILE A 249 18.92 3.04 -6.53
CA ILE A 249 19.13 4.36 -5.93
C ILE A 249 19.62 4.15 -4.49
N LYS A 250 20.93 4.11 -4.34
CA LYS A 250 21.65 4.14 -3.06
C LYS A 250 21.55 5.51 -2.41
#